data_daf47593d226bdf9e67f717cd6849912
#
_entry.id   daf47593d226bdf9e67f717cd6849912
#
_cell.length_a   1.000
_cell.length_b   1.000
_cell.length_c   1.000
_cell.angle_alpha   90.00
_cell.angle_beta   90.00
_cell.angle_gamma   90.00
#
_symmetry.space_group_name_H-M   'P 1'
#
loop_
_entity.id
_entity.type
_entity.pdbx_description
1 polymer ?
#
loop_
_entity_poly.entity_id
_entity_poly.type
_entity_poly.pdbx_seq_one_letter_code
_entity_poly.pdbx_strand_id
1 'polypeptide(L)'
;MFTGIIESIGIIKAINYDRSNINFSISSSLSNELKIDQSVSHNGVCLTVVSKEEGAYTVTAIKETLEKTNLGKLKLGDNVNLERCLKVGDRLDGHFVQGHVDQTAICTYVGNENGSWTFTFKYDDKNNNITIEK
;
A
#
# COMPACT_ATOMS: atom_id res chain seq x y z
N MET A 1 -10.24 -3.17 5.98
CA MET A 1 -9.59 -2.96 7.28
C MET A 1 -8.33 -3.81 7.35
N PHE A 2 -7.23 -3.28 7.88
CA PHE A 2 -5.91 -3.90 7.93
C PHE A 2 -5.33 -3.79 9.33
N THR A 3 -4.19 -4.43 9.59
CA THR A 3 -3.48 -4.39 10.88
C THR A 3 -2.25 -3.48 10.86
N GLY A 4 -1.75 -3.14 9.68
CA GLY A 4 -0.48 -2.46 9.47
C GLY A 4 0.73 -3.42 9.47
N ILE A 5 0.50 -4.74 9.54
CA ILE A 5 1.57 -5.75 9.49
C ILE A 5 1.70 -6.28 8.07
N ILE A 6 2.89 -6.11 7.49
CA ILE A 6 3.16 -6.56 6.12
C ILE A 6 3.28 -8.08 6.09
N GLU A 7 2.49 -8.73 5.22
CA GLU A 7 2.49 -10.19 5.05
C GLU A 7 3.46 -10.65 3.95
N SER A 8 3.63 -9.86 2.91
CA SER A 8 4.42 -10.21 1.74
C SER A 8 4.93 -9.00 0.99
N ILE A 9 5.91 -9.23 0.11
CA ILE A 9 6.36 -8.26 -0.88
C ILE A 9 5.83 -8.67 -2.25
N GLY A 10 5.18 -7.73 -2.93
CA GLY A 10 4.81 -7.86 -4.34
C GLY A 10 5.82 -7.17 -5.26
N ILE A 11 5.82 -7.57 -6.52
CA ILE A 11 6.65 -6.97 -7.57
C ILE A 11 5.72 -6.44 -8.66
N ILE A 12 5.91 -5.18 -9.07
CA ILE A 12 5.17 -4.59 -10.19
C ILE A 12 5.57 -5.26 -11.51
N LYS A 13 4.65 -5.99 -12.13
CA LYS A 13 4.85 -6.72 -13.38
C LYS A 13 4.42 -5.94 -14.61
N ALA A 14 3.40 -5.11 -14.47
CA ALA A 14 2.94 -4.22 -15.54
C ALA A 14 2.28 -2.97 -14.95
N ILE A 15 2.34 -1.89 -15.71
CA ILE A 15 1.70 -0.61 -15.41
C ILE A 15 0.95 -0.18 -16.68
N ASN A 16 -0.36 -0.16 -16.61
CA ASN A 16 -1.21 0.21 -17.74
C ASN A 16 -2.02 1.46 -17.38
N TYR A 17 -1.85 2.52 -18.17
CA TYR A 17 -2.58 3.76 -18.01
C TYR A 17 -3.95 3.66 -18.68
N ASP A 18 -5.00 3.97 -17.93
CA ASP A 18 -6.38 4.08 -18.42
C ASP A 18 -6.93 5.46 -18.04
N ARG A 19 -6.83 6.41 -18.98
CA ARG A 19 -7.19 7.82 -18.77
C ARG A 19 -6.42 8.43 -17.60
N SER A 20 -7.12 8.77 -16.50
CA SER A 20 -6.52 9.30 -15.26
C SER A 20 -6.16 8.22 -14.24
N ASN A 21 -6.46 6.96 -14.52
CA ASN A 21 -6.24 5.84 -13.62
C ASN A 21 -5.00 5.04 -14.05
N ILE A 22 -4.45 4.27 -13.12
CA ILE A 22 -3.37 3.32 -13.40
C ILE A 22 -3.79 1.93 -12.91
N ASN A 23 -3.67 0.96 -13.79
CA ASN A 23 -3.81 -0.46 -13.47
C ASN A 23 -2.42 -1.04 -13.22
N PHE A 24 -2.20 -1.56 -12.02
CA PHE A 24 -0.97 -2.24 -11.63
C PHE A 24 -1.19 -3.75 -11.65
N SER A 25 -0.41 -4.50 -12.45
CA SER A 25 -0.32 -5.95 -12.31
C SER A 25 0.82 -6.28 -11.36
N ILE A 26 0.55 -7.09 -10.34
CA ILE A 26 1.45 -7.36 -9.23
C ILE A 26 1.56 -8.87 -9.02
N SER A 27 2.80 -9.38 -8.99
CA SER A 27 3.06 -10.78 -8.60
C SER A 27 3.52 -10.85 -7.15
N SER A 28 3.04 -11.85 -6.42
CA SER A 28 3.46 -12.14 -5.05
C SER A 28 3.10 -13.58 -4.67
N SER A 29 3.63 -14.06 -3.55
CA SER A 29 3.21 -15.34 -2.96
C SER A 29 1.72 -15.39 -2.60
N LEU A 30 1.10 -14.23 -2.36
CA LEU A 30 -0.32 -14.12 -2.01
C LEU A 30 -1.25 -14.19 -3.22
N SER A 31 -0.74 -14.00 -4.46
CA SER A 31 -1.57 -13.81 -5.67
C SER A 31 -2.59 -14.92 -5.88
N ASN A 32 -2.23 -16.17 -5.62
CA ASN A 32 -3.12 -17.31 -5.83
C ASN A 32 -4.25 -17.39 -4.80
N GLU A 33 -4.05 -16.85 -3.60
CA GLU A 33 -5.02 -16.86 -2.50
C GLU A 33 -6.03 -15.70 -2.58
N LEU A 34 -5.70 -14.63 -3.31
CA LEU A 34 -6.56 -13.47 -3.48
C LEU A 34 -7.81 -13.80 -4.30
N LYS A 35 -8.86 -13.03 -4.12
CA LYS A 35 -10.11 -13.10 -4.89
C LYS A 35 -10.40 -11.74 -5.53
N ILE A 36 -11.09 -11.74 -6.67
CA ILE A 36 -11.66 -10.52 -7.26
C ILE A 36 -12.58 -9.88 -6.21
N ASP A 37 -12.64 -8.56 -6.19
CA ASP A 37 -13.35 -7.72 -5.22
C ASP A 37 -12.76 -7.74 -3.78
N GLN A 38 -11.68 -8.46 -3.55
CA GLN A 38 -10.98 -8.42 -2.28
C GLN A 38 -10.11 -7.16 -2.16
N SER A 39 -10.12 -6.52 -0.98
CA SER A 39 -9.21 -5.42 -0.67
C SER A 39 -7.83 -5.95 -0.25
N VAL A 40 -6.79 -5.32 -0.77
CA VAL A 40 -5.38 -5.56 -0.39
C VAL A 40 -4.72 -4.20 -0.19
N SER A 41 -3.91 -4.08 0.85
CA SER A 41 -3.11 -2.88 1.10
C SER A 41 -1.80 -2.95 0.30
N HIS A 42 -1.47 -1.88 -0.42
CA HIS A 42 -0.27 -1.70 -1.23
C HIS A 42 0.52 -0.50 -0.72
N ASN A 43 1.66 -0.71 -0.06
CA ASN A 43 2.38 0.33 0.66
C ASN A 43 1.47 1.14 1.62
N GLY A 44 0.52 0.46 2.26
CA GLY A 44 -0.47 1.09 3.15
C GLY A 44 -1.73 1.62 2.45
N VAL A 45 -1.82 1.54 1.11
CA VAL A 45 -2.97 2.03 0.33
C VAL A 45 -3.93 0.88 0.01
N CYS A 46 -5.18 1.00 0.45
CA CYS A 46 -6.23 0.04 0.15
C CYS A 46 -6.63 0.10 -1.33
N LEU A 47 -6.45 -0.98 -2.06
CA LEU A 47 -6.94 -1.14 -3.44
C LEU A 47 -7.71 -2.46 -3.56
N THR A 48 -8.65 -2.50 -4.50
CA THR A 48 -9.47 -3.68 -4.78
C THR A 48 -8.89 -4.48 -5.95
N VAL A 49 -8.85 -5.78 -5.81
CA VAL A 49 -8.44 -6.70 -6.89
C VAL A 49 -9.51 -6.70 -7.97
N VAL A 50 -9.16 -6.30 -9.20
CA VAL A 50 -10.09 -6.22 -10.33
C VAL A 50 -9.95 -7.39 -11.30
N SER A 51 -8.78 -8.02 -11.37
CA SER A 51 -8.57 -9.23 -12.16
C SER A 51 -7.43 -10.07 -11.60
N LYS A 52 -7.34 -11.32 -12.04
CA LYS A 52 -6.32 -12.27 -11.64
C LYS A 52 -5.81 -13.04 -12.85
N GLU A 53 -4.54 -13.41 -12.80
CA GLU A 53 -3.88 -14.35 -13.67
C GLU A 53 -2.98 -15.29 -12.83
N GLU A 54 -2.38 -16.28 -13.44
CA GLU A 54 -1.50 -17.20 -12.71
C GLU A 54 -0.30 -16.45 -12.11
N GLY A 55 -0.18 -16.49 -10.78
CA GLY A 55 0.91 -15.86 -10.02
C GLY A 55 0.86 -14.34 -9.94
N ALA A 56 -0.19 -13.69 -10.49
CA ALA A 56 -0.36 -12.24 -10.41
C ALA A 56 -1.82 -11.82 -10.29
N TYR A 57 -2.03 -10.56 -9.92
CA TYR A 57 -3.34 -9.92 -9.86
C TYR A 57 -3.22 -8.45 -10.27
N THR A 58 -4.35 -7.85 -10.64
CA THR A 58 -4.41 -6.44 -11.04
C THR A 58 -5.28 -5.66 -10.07
N VAL A 59 -4.82 -4.46 -9.75
CA VAL A 59 -5.57 -3.45 -8.99
C VAL A 59 -5.59 -2.14 -9.76
N THR A 60 -6.61 -1.32 -9.54
CA THR A 60 -6.74 0.00 -10.16
C THR A 60 -6.57 1.10 -9.10
N ALA A 61 -5.64 2.00 -9.32
CA ALA A 61 -5.51 3.25 -8.56
C ALA A 61 -6.15 4.39 -9.38
N ILE A 62 -7.17 5.03 -8.80
CA ILE A 62 -7.83 6.19 -9.41
C ILE A 62 -6.99 7.46 -9.21
N LYS A 63 -7.31 8.51 -9.96
CA LYS A 63 -6.59 9.79 -9.92
C LYS A 63 -6.37 10.31 -8.50
N GLU A 64 -7.42 10.36 -7.67
CA GLU A 64 -7.32 10.84 -6.29
C GLU A 64 -6.31 10.02 -5.46
N THR A 65 -6.31 8.69 -5.60
CA THR A 65 -5.36 7.80 -4.94
C THR A 65 -3.92 8.10 -5.38
N LEU A 66 -3.71 8.31 -6.69
CA LEU A 66 -2.39 8.62 -7.24
C LEU A 66 -1.86 9.98 -6.77
N GLU A 67 -2.74 10.97 -6.57
CA GLU A 67 -2.39 12.30 -6.07
C GLU A 67 -2.02 12.30 -4.57
N LYS A 68 -2.73 11.50 -3.77
CA LYS A 68 -2.55 11.45 -2.31
C LYS A 68 -1.47 10.47 -1.84
N THR A 69 -0.99 9.58 -2.73
CA THR A 69 -0.09 8.48 -2.34
C THR A 69 1.18 8.46 -3.18
N ASN A 70 2.09 7.57 -2.84
CA ASN A 70 3.31 7.35 -3.61
C ASN A 70 3.15 6.34 -4.75
N LEU A 71 1.96 5.76 -4.95
CA LEU A 71 1.74 4.72 -5.95
C LEU A 71 2.00 5.20 -7.38
N GLY A 72 1.69 6.47 -7.68
CA GLY A 72 1.97 7.05 -9.00
C GLY A 72 3.45 7.15 -9.37
N LYS A 73 4.37 6.91 -8.42
CA LYS A 73 5.82 6.92 -8.64
C LYS A 73 6.40 5.51 -8.88
N LEU A 74 5.59 4.47 -8.71
CA LEU A 74 6.01 3.08 -8.90
C LEU A 74 6.40 2.82 -10.37
N LYS A 75 7.41 1.98 -10.53
CA LYS A 75 7.95 1.55 -11.81
C LYS A 75 7.89 0.04 -11.94
N LEU A 76 8.02 -0.44 -13.17
CA LEU A 76 8.17 -1.87 -13.46
C LEU A 76 9.35 -2.45 -12.67
N GLY A 77 9.13 -3.53 -11.95
CA GLY A 77 10.11 -4.20 -11.11
C GLY A 77 10.20 -3.67 -9.68
N ASP A 78 9.52 -2.57 -9.34
CA ASP A 78 9.51 -2.06 -7.96
C ASP A 78 8.82 -3.04 -7.00
N ASN A 79 9.32 -3.05 -5.77
CA ASN A 79 8.72 -3.80 -4.66
C ASN A 79 7.59 -3.00 -4.01
N VAL A 80 6.55 -3.72 -3.61
CA VAL A 80 5.38 -3.17 -2.92
C VAL A 80 5.08 -4.01 -1.69
N ASN A 81 4.96 -3.37 -0.53
CA ASN A 81 4.50 -4.02 0.69
C ASN A 81 3.03 -4.40 0.57
N LEU A 82 2.69 -5.64 0.89
CA LEU A 82 1.35 -6.17 0.77
C LEU A 82 0.81 -6.67 2.11
N GLU A 83 -0.47 -6.37 2.35
CA GLU A 83 -1.25 -6.89 3.46
C GLU A 83 -2.68 -7.17 2.98
N ARG A 84 -3.19 -8.36 3.25
CA ARG A 84 -4.60 -8.70 2.97
C ARG A 84 -5.51 -8.06 4.00
N CYS A 85 -6.76 -7.78 3.62
CA CYS A 85 -7.75 -7.31 4.56
C CYS A 85 -8.06 -8.37 5.62
N LEU A 86 -8.34 -7.93 6.85
CA LEU A 86 -8.81 -8.77 7.93
C LEU A 86 -10.15 -9.45 7.56
N LYS A 87 -10.30 -10.69 7.97
CA LYS A 87 -11.57 -11.41 7.93
C LYS A 87 -12.28 -11.30 9.27
N VAL A 88 -13.59 -11.48 9.27
CA VAL A 88 -14.35 -11.58 10.52
C VAL A 88 -13.89 -12.81 11.29
N GLY A 89 -13.47 -12.59 12.55
CA GLY A 89 -12.94 -13.65 13.42
C GLY A 89 -11.41 -13.75 13.46
N ASP A 90 -10.69 -13.02 12.61
CA ASP A 90 -9.22 -12.94 12.71
C ASP A 90 -8.79 -12.21 13.99
N ARG A 91 -7.60 -12.57 14.49
CA ARG A 91 -6.95 -11.81 15.57
C ARG A 91 -6.44 -10.47 15.04
N LEU A 92 -6.58 -9.43 15.84
CA LEU A 92 -5.98 -8.13 15.59
C LEU A 92 -4.64 -8.03 16.32
N ASP A 93 -3.56 -8.50 15.67
CA ASP A 93 -2.22 -8.47 16.25
C ASP A 93 -1.48 -7.13 16.03
N GLY A 94 -2.08 -6.19 15.31
CA GLY A 94 -1.59 -4.84 15.06
C GLY A 94 -2.59 -3.77 15.50
N HIS A 95 -2.87 -2.85 14.58
CA HIS A 95 -3.75 -1.70 14.82
C HIS A 95 -4.88 -1.68 13.79
N PHE A 96 -5.95 -0.92 14.05
CA PHE A 96 -6.98 -0.68 13.05
C PHE A 96 -6.47 0.32 11.99
N VAL A 97 -6.18 -0.16 10.81
CA VAL A 97 -5.72 0.63 9.67
C VAL A 97 -6.72 0.52 8.53
N GLN A 98 -7.21 1.65 8.01
CA GLN A 98 -8.18 1.67 6.93
C GLN A 98 -7.52 1.53 5.55
N GLY A 99 -6.33 2.08 5.40
CA GLY A 99 -5.63 2.14 4.11
C GLY A 99 -6.11 3.31 3.24
N HIS A 100 -6.81 4.29 3.80
CA HIS A 100 -7.24 5.52 3.13
C HIS A 100 -6.25 6.63 3.44
N VAL A 101 -5.28 6.80 2.56
CA VAL A 101 -4.17 7.74 2.74
C VAL A 101 -4.62 9.16 2.39
N ASP A 102 -4.34 10.10 3.28
CA ASP A 102 -4.65 11.52 3.07
C ASP A 102 -3.51 12.29 2.41
N GLN A 103 -2.26 11.95 2.73
CA GLN A 103 -1.06 12.56 2.14
C GLN A 103 0.17 11.67 2.28
N THR A 104 1.25 12.05 1.60
CA THR A 104 2.57 11.46 1.77
C THR A 104 3.47 12.34 2.64
N ALA A 105 4.47 11.72 3.26
CA ALA A 105 5.55 12.42 3.96
C ALA A 105 6.89 12.10 3.29
N ILE A 106 7.87 13.00 3.47
CA ILE A 106 9.24 12.80 3.02
C ILE A 106 10.07 12.32 4.20
N CYS A 107 10.70 11.14 4.07
CA CYS A 107 11.69 10.69 5.03
C CYS A 107 12.95 11.58 4.91
N THR A 108 13.23 12.37 5.94
CA THR A 108 14.35 13.33 5.98
C THR A 108 15.57 12.80 6.72
N TYR A 109 15.38 11.76 7.54
CA TYR A 109 16.46 11.15 8.30
C TYR A 109 16.17 9.66 8.54
N VAL A 110 17.23 8.86 8.44
CA VAL A 110 17.23 7.44 8.82
C VAL A 110 18.50 7.20 9.64
N GLY A 111 18.35 6.81 10.89
CA GLY A 111 19.44 6.48 11.80
C GLY A 111 19.38 5.03 12.27
N ASN A 112 20.55 4.41 12.44
CA ASN A 112 20.69 3.10 13.09
C ASN A 112 21.41 3.28 14.42
N GLU A 113 20.75 2.92 15.50
CA GLU A 113 21.24 3.06 16.87
C GLU A 113 21.35 1.66 17.53
N ASN A 114 22.37 0.89 17.15
CA ASN A 114 22.72 -0.40 17.76
C ASN A 114 21.54 -1.39 17.88
N GLY A 115 20.77 -1.56 16.80
CA GLY A 115 19.63 -2.48 16.75
C GLY A 115 18.27 -1.80 16.78
N SER A 116 18.23 -0.48 16.93
CA SER A 116 17.03 0.35 16.75
C SER A 116 17.18 1.23 15.52
N TRP A 117 16.08 1.55 14.86
CA TRP A 117 16.05 2.46 13.73
C TRP A 117 15.17 3.66 14.05
N THR A 118 15.72 4.86 13.83
CA THR A 118 14.98 6.12 13.92
C THR A 118 14.71 6.64 12.52
N PHE A 119 13.44 6.97 12.23
CA PHE A 119 13.03 7.61 10.99
C PHE A 119 12.37 8.94 11.30
N THR A 120 12.80 10.00 10.61
CA THR A 120 12.15 11.31 10.69
C THR A 120 11.44 11.62 9.39
N PHE A 121 10.17 12.00 9.48
CA PHE A 121 9.33 12.33 8.33
C PHE A 121 8.91 13.80 8.40
N LYS A 122 8.91 14.46 7.24
CA LYS A 122 8.34 15.80 7.06
C LYS A 122 7.11 15.69 6.17
N TYR A 123 6.00 16.25 6.63
CA TYR A 123 4.74 16.33 5.90
C TYR A 123 4.20 17.77 5.86
N ASP A 124 3.17 18.03 5.05
CA ASP A 124 2.50 19.33 4.96
C ASP A 124 1.30 19.34 5.92
N ASP A 125 1.29 20.25 6.90
CA ASP A 125 0.24 20.40 7.92
C ASP A 125 -0.94 21.29 7.46
N LYS A 126 -0.87 21.88 6.27
CA LYS A 126 -1.88 22.83 5.76
C LYS A 126 -3.28 22.25 5.61
N ASN A 127 -3.41 20.94 5.52
CA ASN A 127 -4.69 20.27 5.29
C ASN A 127 -5.40 19.85 6.59
N ASN A 128 -4.94 20.27 7.76
CA ASN A 128 -5.48 19.87 9.08
C ASN A 128 -5.62 18.34 9.24
N ASN A 129 -4.78 17.57 8.58
CA ASN A 129 -4.79 16.12 8.73
C ASN A 129 -4.37 15.75 10.15
N ILE A 130 -5.11 14.82 10.75
CA ILE A 130 -4.77 14.31 12.08
C ILE A 130 -3.62 13.32 11.91
N THR A 131 -2.49 13.63 12.50
CA THR A 131 -1.30 12.76 12.51
C THR A 131 -0.96 12.34 13.93
N ILE A 132 -0.30 11.19 14.07
CA ILE A 132 0.28 10.78 15.35
C ILE A 132 1.66 11.43 15.43
N GLU A 133 1.82 12.33 16.38
CA GLU A 133 3.10 12.97 16.70
C GLU A 133 3.72 12.32 17.94
N LYS A 134 5.03 12.15 17.92
CA LYS A 134 5.84 11.71 19.07
C LYS A 134 6.74 12.82 19.52
#